data_36e77f48430bb7b46257ebe567967c7d
#
_entry.id   36e77f48430bb7b46257ebe567967c7d
#
_cell.length_a   1.000
_cell.length_b   1.000
_cell.length_c   1.000
_cell.angle_alpha   90.00
_cell.angle_beta   90.00
_cell.angle_gamma   90.00
#
_symmetry.space_group_name_H-M   'P 1'
#
loop_
_entity.id
_entity.type
_entity.pdbx_description
1 polymer ?
#
loop_
_entity_poly.entity_id
_entity_poly.type
_entity_poly.pdbx_seq_one_letter_code
_entity_poly.pdbx_strand_id
1 'polypeptide(L)'
;ELRGQRLWVMFALSVLMVAAMNAYAMVREPELVLIEDLVEHYNEVVSVEGVVISWVEDPYSSGDDRVDVIIEDETGVAELRWYRYGDIPMLGTKVIATGDVIEYEGRIWLQALGGGALSWSDADIPEAQEIGISTIAANPEDYLGETFTLTGYLSKSVNPESTFTALYLGDHPEYGNSEHQMRMVIHSAPGQWLESGQKVEVTAVVQYEQRELRWSIHTQGPEVRVVRTHEPVPTTIGWSNYESWSFSSDNLVKLVGEISGDNVISDDGTLAVCLLNAGDISGLEGQTKSISGRLSWSSSKGIWCIDVDSKTDSGISDITGAEDLLNQLASDPSQP
;
A
#
# COMPACT_ATOMS: atom_id res chain seq x y z
N GLU A 1 -56.18 -18.44 41.65
CA GLU A 1 -55.55 -19.25 40.58
C GLU A 1 -55.76 -18.66 39.18
N LEU A 2 -56.95 -18.20 38.81
CA LEU A 2 -57.22 -17.61 37.48
C LEU A 2 -56.39 -16.33 37.17
N ARG A 3 -55.96 -15.57 38.15
CA ARG A 3 -55.15 -14.36 37.98
C ARG A 3 -53.70 -14.70 37.59
N GLY A 4 -53.14 -15.77 38.18
CA GLY A 4 -51.80 -16.26 37.85
C GLY A 4 -51.67 -16.82 36.44
N GLN A 5 -52.68 -17.61 36.02
CA GLN A 5 -52.69 -18.18 34.68
C GLN A 5 -52.79 -17.10 33.57
N ARG A 6 -53.62 -16.05 33.79
CA ARG A 6 -53.70 -14.93 32.82
C ARG A 6 -52.36 -14.19 32.68
N LEU A 7 -51.62 -14.03 33.76
CA LEU A 7 -50.31 -13.35 33.78
C LEU A 7 -49.29 -14.17 33.01
N TRP A 8 -49.25 -15.48 33.18
CA TRP A 8 -48.39 -16.39 32.43
C TRP A 8 -48.71 -16.44 30.92
N VAL A 9 -49.99 -16.42 30.56
CA VAL A 9 -50.40 -16.35 29.15
C VAL A 9 -49.97 -15.04 28.50
N MET A 10 -50.15 -13.91 29.20
CA MET A 10 -49.71 -12.60 28.70
C MET A 10 -48.18 -12.56 28.52
N PHE A 11 -47.40 -13.09 29.48
CA PHE A 11 -45.95 -13.18 29.39
C PHE A 11 -45.53 -14.07 28.22
N ALA A 12 -46.11 -15.23 28.06
CA ALA A 12 -45.78 -16.14 26.94
C ALA A 12 -46.11 -15.50 25.58
N LEU A 13 -47.25 -14.77 25.49
CA LEU A 13 -47.61 -14.03 24.28
C LEU A 13 -46.63 -12.91 23.96
N SER A 14 -46.17 -12.17 24.99
CA SER A 14 -45.17 -11.12 24.80
C SER A 14 -43.84 -11.68 24.32
N VAL A 15 -43.36 -12.78 24.90
CA VAL A 15 -42.11 -13.45 24.47
C VAL A 15 -42.26 -13.97 23.03
N LEU A 16 -43.39 -14.55 22.69
CA LEU A 16 -43.66 -15.07 21.34
C LEU A 16 -43.73 -13.92 20.31
N MET A 17 -44.30 -12.78 20.68
CA MET A 17 -44.38 -11.59 19.84
C MET A 17 -42.98 -10.98 19.59
N VAL A 18 -42.15 -10.89 20.63
CA VAL A 18 -40.77 -10.45 20.50
C VAL A 18 -39.95 -11.42 19.65
N ALA A 19 -40.11 -12.72 19.84
CA ALA A 19 -39.47 -13.74 19.01
C ALA A 19 -39.89 -13.66 17.54
N ALA A 20 -41.20 -13.45 17.29
CA ALA A 20 -41.73 -13.28 15.94
C ALA A 20 -41.25 -12.00 15.27
N MET A 21 -41.17 -10.90 16.03
CA MET A 21 -40.60 -9.63 15.52
C MET A 21 -39.11 -9.77 15.20
N ASN A 22 -38.31 -10.43 16.04
CA ASN A 22 -36.92 -10.71 15.76
C ASN A 22 -36.73 -11.63 14.53
N ALA A 23 -37.55 -12.69 14.42
CA ALA A 23 -37.52 -13.56 13.26
C ALA A 23 -37.90 -12.80 11.97
N TYR A 24 -38.89 -11.92 12.04
CA TYR A 24 -39.27 -11.07 10.92
C TYR A 24 -38.16 -10.08 10.53
N ALA A 25 -37.51 -9.45 11.50
CA ALA A 25 -36.39 -8.55 11.26
C ALA A 25 -35.16 -9.26 10.65
N MET A 26 -34.90 -10.52 11.04
CA MET A 26 -33.80 -11.33 10.49
C MET A 26 -34.08 -11.84 9.06
N VAL A 27 -35.34 -11.92 8.63
CA VAL A 27 -35.73 -12.43 7.29
C VAL A 27 -35.85 -11.29 6.27
N ARG A 28 -35.99 -10.05 6.74
CA ARG A 28 -36.11 -8.91 5.84
C ARG A 28 -34.73 -8.52 5.31
N GLU A 29 -34.46 -8.80 4.05
CA GLU A 29 -33.31 -8.30 3.34
C GLU A 29 -33.37 -6.77 3.30
N PRO A 30 -32.24 -6.07 3.58
CA PRO A 30 -32.18 -4.63 3.43
C PRO A 30 -32.51 -4.20 2.00
N GLU A 31 -33.16 -3.07 1.87
CA GLU A 31 -33.54 -2.52 0.57
C GLU A 31 -32.29 -2.18 -0.24
N LEU A 32 -32.24 -2.57 -1.50
CA LEU A 32 -31.19 -2.20 -2.42
C LEU A 32 -31.50 -0.81 -2.99
N VAL A 33 -30.62 0.15 -2.74
CA VAL A 33 -30.76 1.55 -3.15
C VAL A 33 -29.55 2.01 -3.98
N LEU A 34 -29.72 3.07 -4.77
CA LEU A 34 -28.62 3.74 -5.45
C LEU A 34 -27.82 4.61 -4.49
N ILE A 35 -26.55 4.85 -4.81
CA ILE A 35 -25.68 5.66 -3.95
C ILE A 35 -26.19 7.09 -3.80
N GLU A 36 -26.76 7.69 -4.84
CA GLU A 36 -27.35 9.04 -4.76
C GLU A 36 -28.54 9.13 -3.79
N ASP A 37 -29.28 8.02 -3.61
CA ASP A 37 -30.46 7.97 -2.74
C ASP A 37 -30.10 7.76 -1.25
N LEU A 38 -28.85 7.47 -0.91
CA LEU A 38 -28.43 7.24 0.48
C LEU A 38 -28.81 8.39 1.42
N VAL A 39 -28.84 9.62 0.93
CA VAL A 39 -29.25 10.80 1.70
C VAL A 39 -30.69 10.72 2.22
N GLU A 40 -31.56 10.00 1.52
CA GLU A 40 -32.98 9.81 1.90
C GLU A 40 -33.17 8.71 2.94
N HIS A 41 -32.16 7.83 3.13
CA HIS A 41 -32.22 6.65 3.99
C HIS A 41 -31.43 6.82 5.30
N TYR A 42 -31.27 8.04 5.79
CA TYR A 42 -30.54 8.32 7.03
C TYR A 42 -31.09 7.54 8.23
N ASN A 43 -30.19 6.85 8.99
CA ASN A 43 -30.50 5.92 10.08
C ASN A 43 -31.29 4.67 9.65
N GLU A 44 -31.28 4.30 8.41
CA GLU A 44 -31.84 3.06 7.90
C GLU A 44 -30.73 2.10 7.48
N VAL A 45 -31.01 0.80 7.57
CA VAL A 45 -30.13 -0.25 7.04
C VAL A 45 -30.49 -0.48 5.58
N VAL A 46 -29.58 -0.22 4.70
CA VAL A 46 -29.74 -0.42 3.26
C VAL A 46 -28.62 -1.25 2.68
N SER A 47 -28.80 -1.72 1.46
CA SER A 47 -27.75 -2.31 0.63
C SER A 47 -27.51 -1.42 -0.59
N VAL A 48 -26.25 -1.27 -0.98
CA VAL A 48 -25.86 -0.67 -2.26
C VAL A 48 -25.05 -1.67 -3.07
N GLU A 49 -25.23 -1.65 -4.37
CA GLU A 49 -24.44 -2.43 -5.31
C GLU A 49 -23.50 -1.48 -6.03
N GLY A 50 -22.22 -1.83 -6.14
CA GLY A 50 -21.25 -1.00 -6.83
C GLY A 50 -19.90 -1.71 -7.00
N VAL A 51 -18.94 -0.99 -7.57
CA VAL A 51 -17.60 -1.49 -7.83
C VAL A 51 -16.64 -0.92 -6.79
N VAL A 52 -15.76 -1.75 -6.21
CA VAL A 52 -14.73 -1.30 -5.28
C VAL A 52 -13.68 -0.52 -6.04
N ILE A 53 -13.57 0.77 -5.77
CA ILE A 53 -12.61 1.66 -6.44
C ILE A 53 -11.41 2.01 -5.57
N SER A 54 -11.55 1.90 -4.24
CA SER A 54 -10.44 2.09 -3.29
C SER A 54 -10.79 1.44 -1.96
N TRP A 55 -9.77 1.18 -1.15
CA TRP A 55 -9.95 0.90 0.27
C TRP A 55 -8.70 1.34 1.05
N VAL A 56 -8.91 1.74 2.30
CA VAL A 56 -7.86 2.25 3.18
C VAL A 56 -8.02 1.61 4.55
N GLU A 57 -6.95 0.97 5.04
CA GLU A 57 -6.88 0.56 6.45
C GLU A 57 -6.71 1.82 7.31
N ASP A 58 -7.51 1.97 8.37
CA ASP A 58 -7.38 3.11 9.27
C ASP A 58 -6.09 2.98 10.10
N PRO A 59 -5.07 3.81 9.86
CA PRO A 59 -3.79 3.73 10.56
C PRO A 59 -3.90 4.16 12.04
N TYR A 60 -5.05 4.73 12.46
CA TYR A 60 -5.27 5.23 13.81
C TYR A 60 -6.13 4.31 14.66
N SER A 61 -6.68 3.24 14.09
CA SER A 61 -7.42 2.25 14.87
C SER A 61 -6.42 1.38 15.65
N SER A 62 -6.19 1.74 16.90
CA SER A 62 -5.39 0.93 17.82
C SER A 62 -6.11 -0.38 18.13
N GLY A 63 -5.97 -1.38 17.26
CA GLY A 63 -6.42 -2.75 17.48
C GLY A 63 -7.72 -3.17 16.82
N ASP A 64 -8.42 -2.29 16.13
CA ASP A 64 -9.58 -2.65 15.31
C ASP A 64 -9.16 -2.68 13.84
N ASP A 65 -9.31 -3.82 13.18
CA ASP A 65 -9.06 -4.01 11.74
C ASP A 65 -10.12 -3.28 10.90
N ARG A 66 -10.25 -1.94 11.09
CA ARG A 66 -11.19 -1.13 10.31
C ARG A 66 -10.61 -0.83 8.94
N VAL A 67 -11.42 -1.11 7.93
CA VAL A 67 -11.15 -0.77 6.54
C VAL A 67 -12.27 0.12 6.03
N ASP A 68 -11.92 1.26 5.46
CA ASP A 68 -12.86 2.13 4.76
C ASP A 68 -12.82 1.75 3.27
N VAL A 69 -13.89 1.11 2.78
CA VAL A 69 -14.02 0.65 1.39
C VAL A 69 -14.82 1.69 0.61
N ILE A 70 -14.27 2.15 -0.50
CA ILE A 70 -14.92 3.11 -1.39
C ILE A 70 -15.55 2.35 -2.54
N ILE A 71 -16.86 2.54 -2.72
CA ILE A 71 -17.69 1.85 -3.71
C ILE A 71 -18.29 2.91 -4.64
N GLU A 72 -18.28 2.65 -5.92
CA GLU A 72 -18.84 3.49 -6.97
C GLU A 72 -19.94 2.75 -7.72
N ASP A 73 -21.06 3.43 -7.98
CA ASP A 73 -22.07 3.04 -8.95
C ASP A 73 -22.25 4.13 -10.02
N GLU A 74 -23.23 3.98 -10.90
CA GLU A 74 -23.51 4.96 -11.96
C GLU A 74 -24.00 6.32 -11.44
N THR A 75 -24.36 6.43 -10.15
CA THR A 75 -24.95 7.62 -9.54
C THR A 75 -24.00 8.35 -8.62
N GLY A 76 -22.97 7.68 -8.09
CA GLY A 76 -22.05 8.32 -7.17
C GLY A 76 -21.04 7.38 -6.52
N VAL A 77 -20.45 7.90 -5.44
CA VAL A 77 -19.42 7.21 -4.65
C VAL A 77 -19.86 7.17 -3.19
N ALA A 78 -19.80 5.99 -2.56
CA ALA A 78 -20.09 5.79 -1.15
C ALA A 78 -18.87 5.22 -0.40
N GLU A 79 -18.70 5.63 0.86
CA GLU A 79 -17.72 5.07 1.79
C GLU A 79 -18.42 4.04 2.68
N LEU A 80 -17.91 2.79 2.70
CA LEU A 80 -18.30 1.76 3.66
C LEU A 80 -17.24 1.65 4.74
N ARG A 81 -17.57 1.96 6.00
CA ARG A 81 -16.75 1.70 7.19
C ARG A 81 -16.98 0.28 7.66
N TRP A 82 -16.02 -0.57 7.39
CA TRP A 82 -16.12 -1.99 7.62
C TRP A 82 -15.07 -2.48 8.62
N TYR A 83 -15.50 -3.20 9.63
CA TYR A 83 -14.61 -3.94 10.51
C TYR A 83 -14.33 -5.29 9.86
N ARG A 84 -13.07 -5.52 9.51
CA ARG A 84 -12.60 -6.65 8.72
C ARG A 84 -12.90 -7.98 9.41
N TYR A 85 -13.74 -8.79 8.78
CA TYR A 85 -14.04 -10.16 9.20
C TYR A 85 -13.72 -11.19 8.10
N GLY A 86 -12.80 -10.88 7.20
CA GLY A 86 -12.45 -11.75 6.08
C GLY A 86 -11.54 -11.08 5.08
N ASP A 87 -11.50 -11.65 3.89
CA ASP A 87 -10.69 -11.12 2.79
C ASP A 87 -11.29 -9.80 2.28
N ILE A 88 -10.40 -8.89 1.89
CA ILE A 88 -10.80 -7.64 1.24
C ILE A 88 -10.97 -7.92 -0.25
N PRO A 89 -12.06 -7.45 -0.89
CA PRO A 89 -12.24 -7.64 -2.33
C PRO A 89 -11.16 -6.91 -3.13
N MET A 90 -10.79 -7.48 -4.26
CA MET A 90 -9.91 -6.80 -5.21
C MET A 90 -10.56 -5.51 -5.70
N LEU A 91 -9.72 -4.53 -6.05
CA LEU A 91 -10.19 -3.33 -6.74
C LEU A 91 -10.83 -3.72 -8.08
N GLY A 92 -11.93 -3.07 -8.41
CA GLY A 92 -12.75 -3.41 -9.58
C GLY A 92 -13.75 -4.54 -9.34
N THR A 93 -13.75 -5.20 -8.18
CA THR A 93 -14.75 -6.22 -7.84
C THR A 93 -16.11 -5.59 -7.64
N LYS A 94 -17.13 -6.16 -8.24
CA LYS A 94 -18.52 -5.78 -8.01
C LYS A 94 -19.00 -6.38 -6.67
N VAL A 95 -19.51 -5.53 -5.80
CA VAL A 95 -19.89 -5.90 -4.43
C VAL A 95 -21.28 -5.42 -4.08
N ILE A 96 -21.90 -6.10 -3.11
CA ILE A 96 -23.07 -5.59 -2.40
C ILE A 96 -22.62 -5.23 -0.99
N ALA A 97 -22.73 -3.95 -0.64
CA ALA A 97 -22.40 -3.41 0.67
C ALA A 97 -23.68 -3.11 1.45
N THR A 98 -23.79 -3.64 2.67
CA THR A 98 -24.95 -3.46 3.55
C THR A 98 -24.53 -2.78 4.84
N GLY A 99 -25.22 -1.72 5.25
CA GLY A 99 -24.90 -1.01 6.47
C GLY A 99 -25.94 0.03 6.86
N ASP A 100 -25.78 0.58 8.07
CA ASP A 100 -26.52 1.76 8.51
C ASP A 100 -26.03 3.00 7.78
N VAL A 101 -26.93 3.78 7.25
CA VAL A 101 -26.61 5.09 6.67
C VAL A 101 -26.38 6.10 7.77
N ILE A 102 -25.16 6.59 7.92
CA ILE A 102 -24.75 7.55 8.94
C ILE A 102 -24.36 8.87 8.28
N GLU A 103 -24.83 9.97 8.87
CA GLU A 103 -24.38 11.33 8.53
C GLU A 103 -23.60 11.94 9.69
N TYR A 104 -22.46 12.51 9.40
CA TYR A 104 -21.68 13.30 10.34
C TYR A 104 -20.93 14.41 9.62
N GLU A 105 -21.09 15.64 10.06
CA GLU A 105 -20.46 16.84 9.48
C GLU A 105 -20.69 17.00 7.97
N GLY A 106 -21.89 16.60 7.49
CA GLY A 106 -22.25 16.70 6.08
C GLY A 106 -21.62 15.62 5.18
N ARG A 107 -21.04 14.58 5.77
CA ARG A 107 -20.58 13.38 5.06
C ARG A 107 -21.52 12.23 5.35
N ILE A 108 -21.84 11.46 4.32
CA ILE A 108 -22.66 10.26 4.43
C ILE A 108 -21.77 9.05 4.17
N TRP A 109 -21.89 8.02 4.99
CA TRP A 109 -21.24 6.73 4.80
C TRP A 109 -22.14 5.60 5.27
N LEU A 110 -21.81 4.38 4.85
CA LEU A 110 -22.38 3.16 5.34
C LEU A 110 -21.56 2.62 6.51
N GLN A 111 -22.19 2.38 7.64
CA GLN A 111 -21.57 1.70 8.78
C GLN A 111 -21.89 0.22 8.72
N ALA A 112 -20.88 -0.61 8.48
CA ALA A 112 -21.08 -2.06 8.41
C ALA A 112 -21.49 -2.66 9.75
N LEU A 113 -22.48 -3.53 9.73
CA LEU A 113 -23.07 -4.16 10.93
C LEU A 113 -22.53 -5.57 11.20
N GLY A 114 -21.43 -5.97 10.58
CA GLY A 114 -20.83 -7.28 10.83
C GLY A 114 -20.17 -7.91 9.60
N GLY A 115 -19.75 -9.17 9.72
CA GLY A 115 -18.98 -9.87 8.69
C GLY A 115 -19.70 -10.11 7.36
N GLY A 116 -21.03 -10.03 7.32
CA GLY A 116 -21.81 -10.14 6.08
C GLY A 116 -22.14 -8.81 5.41
N ALA A 117 -21.55 -7.72 5.90
CA ALA A 117 -21.84 -6.37 5.40
C ALA A 117 -21.27 -6.10 3.99
N LEU A 118 -20.29 -6.86 3.57
CA LEU A 118 -19.71 -6.80 2.23
C LEU A 118 -19.73 -8.20 1.63
N SER A 119 -20.34 -8.35 0.47
CA SER A 119 -20.47 -9.64 -0.22
C SER A 119 -20.20 -9.52 -1.70
N TRP A 120 -19.54 -10.53 -2.26
CA TRP A 120 -19.25 -10.70 -3.69
C TRP A 120 -19.10 -12.19 -4.00
N SER A 121 -19.09 -12.54 -5.27
CA SER A 121 -18.80 -13.89 -5.75
C SER A 121 -17.56 -13.87 -6.67
N ASP A 122 -16.98 -15.03 -6.95
CA ASP A 122 -15.86 -15.15 -7.88
C ASP A 122 -16.19 -14.61 -9.29
N ALA A 123 -17.48 -14.64 -9.67
CA ALA A 123 -17.95 -14.10 -10.94
C ALA A 123 -17.96 -12.56 -10.99
N ASP A 124 -17.92 -11.90 -9.83
CA ASP A 124 -17.92 -10.44 -9.70
C ASP A 124 -16.49 -9.87 -9.71
N ILE A 125 -15.47 -10.74 -9.65
CA ILE A 125 -14.07 -10.36 -9.75
C ILE A 125 -13.76 -10.02 -11.22
N PRO A 126 -13.22 -8.82 -11.52
CA PRO A 126 -12.96 -8.41 -12.90
C PRO A 126 -11.91 -9.28 -13.54
N GLU A 127 -12.12 -9.63 -14.81
CA GLU A 127 -11.08 -10.22 -15.64
C GLU A 127 -10.13 -9.11 -16.11
N ALA A 128 -8.93 -9.07 -15.54
CA ALA A 128 -7.96 -8.04 -15.84
C ALA A 128 -7.41 -8.20 -17.27
N GLN A 129 -7.43 -7.12 -18.05
CA GLN A 129 -6.85 -7.08 -19.38
C GLN A 129 -5.35 -6.76 -19.32
N GLU A 130 -4.54 -7.46 -20.11
CA GLU A 130 -3.13 -7.10 -20.27
C GLU A 130 -3.01 -5.83 -21.12
N ILE A 131 -2.35 -4.80 -20.57
CA ILE A 131 -2.10 -3.55 -21.27
C ILE A 131 -0.71 -2.99 -20.90
N GLY A 132 -0.11 -2.23 -21.79
CA GLY A 132 1.18 -1.56 -21.52
C GLY A 132 1.00 -0.28 -20.72
N ILE A 133 1.92 -0.01 -19.80
CA ILE A 133 1.94 1.24 -18.98
C ILE A 133 1.88 2.47 -19.89
N SER A 134 2.64 2.47 -21.00
CA SER A 134 2.67 3.55 -21.97
C SER A 134 1.30 3.87 -22.59
N THR A 135 0.49 2.85 -22.78
CA THR A 135 -0.87 3.01 -23.34
C THR A 135 -1.78 3.74 -22.38
N ILE A 136 -1.78 3.33 -21.09
CA ILE A 136 -2.57 4.00 -20.05
C ILE A 136 -2.02 5.40 -19.78
N ALA A 137 -0.70 5.55 -19.68
CA ALA A 137 -0.08 6.84 -19.37
C ALA A 137 -0.35 7.91 -20.45
N ALA A 138 -0.57 7.49 -21.71
CA ALA A 138 -0.88 8.41 -22.80
C ALA A 138 -2.29 9.01 -22.71
N ASN A 139 -3.30 8.22 -22.29
CA ASN A 139 -4.69 8.65 -22.19
C ASN A 139 -5.38 7.98 -20.99
N PRO A 140 -5.00 8.30 -19.76
CA PRO A 140 -5.49 7.60 -18.58
C PRO A 140 -7.01 7.78 -18.34
N GLU A 141 -7.61 8.84 -18.86
CA GLU A 141 -9.04 9.12 -18.79
C GLU A 141 -9.91 8.07 -19.50
N ASP A 142 -9.37 7.45 -20.56
CA ASP A 142 -10.10 6.41 -21.31
C ASP A 142 -10.24 5.10 -20.51
N TYR A 143 -9.48 4.97 -19.41
CA TYR A 143 -9.36 3.75 -18.61
C TYR A 143 -9.85 3.91 -17.18
N LEU A 144 -10.51 5.01 -16.86
CA LEU A 144 -10.99 5.30 -15.50
C LEU A 144 -11.89 4.17 -14.98
N GLY A 145 -11.56 3.62 -13.83
CA GLY A 145 -12.30 2.55 -13.15
C GLY A 145 -12.11 1.15 -13.74
N GLU A 146 -11.37 1.01 -14.84
CA GLU A 146 -11.09 -0.30 -15.43
C GLU A 146 -9.91 -1.01 -14.76
N THR A 147 -9.97 -2.34 -14.73
CA THR A 147 -8.96 -3.21 -14.11
C THR A 147 -8.02 -3.79 -15.16
N PHE A 148 -6.71 -3.67 -14.93
CA PHE A 148 -5.67 -4.12 -15.85
C PHE A 148 -4.60 -4.95 -15.15
N THR A 149 -3.99 -5.86 -15.90
CA THR A 149 -2.70 -6.47 -15.57
C THR A 149 -1.60 -5.70 -16.27
N LEU A 150 -0.72 -5.10 -15.50
CA LEU A 150 0.39 -4.25 -15.95
C LEU A 150 1.71 -4.90 -15.59
N THR A 151 2.68 -4.81 -16.49
CA THR A 151 4.05 -5.24 -16.20
C THR A 151 4.98 -4.05 -16.26
N GLY A 152 5.79 -3.86 -15.22
CA GLY A 152 6.73 -2.72 -15.16
C GLY A 152 7.77 -2.85 -14.06
N TYR A 153 8.52 -1.78 -13.86
CA TYR A 153 9.60 -1.69 -12.90
C TYR A 153 9.26 -0.69 -11.80
N LEU A 154 9.53 -1.10 -10.55
CA LEU A 154 9.27 -0.26 -9.37
C LEU A 154 10.31 0.85 -9.23
N SER A 155 9.87 2.07 -9.00
CA SER A 155 10.77 3.22 -8.77
C SER A 155 11.35 3.26 -7.36
N LYS A 156 10.75 2.54 -6.41
CA LYS A 156 11.10 2.58 -4.99
C LYS A 156 10.89 1.21 -4.37
N SER A 157 11.71 0.86 -3.36
CA SER A 157 11.47 -0.34 -2.55
C SER A 157 10.26 -0.17 -1.64
N VAL A 158 9.55 -1.28 -1.38
CA VAL A 158 8.37 -1.34 -0.51
C VAL A 158 8.61 -2.33 0.62
N ASN A 159 8.42 -1.86 1.84
CA ASN A 159 8.51 -2.69 3.04
C ASN A 159 7.36 -3.69 3.07
N PRO A 160 7.62 -4.99 3.42
CA PRO A 160 6.59 -6.02 3.52
C PRO A 160 5.43 -5.72 4.47
N GLU A 161 5.63 -4.85 5.44
CA GLU A 161 4.63 -4.48 6.45
C GLU A 161 3.94 -3.13 6.15
N SER A 162 4.34 -2.45 5.06
CA SER A 162 3.76 -1.15 4.71
C SER A 162 2.32 -1.31 4.21
N THR A 163 1.37 -0.76 4.93
CA THR A 163 -0.05 -0.79 4.59
C THR A 163 -0.46 0.26 3.55
N PHE A 164 0.41 1.24 3.29
CA PHE A 164 0.21 2.26 2.28
C PHE A 164 1.55 2.68 1.69
N THR A 165 1.69 2.57 0.38
CA THR A 165 2.90 3.04 -0.32
C THR A 165 2.53 3.66 -1.67
N ALA A 166 3.06 4.85 -1.93
CA ALA A 166 2.99 5.49 -3.23
C ALA A 166 4.36 5.51 -3.89
N LEU A 167 4.42 5.04 -5.12
CA LEU A 167 5.64 4.97 -5.94
C LEU A 167 5.26 5.12 -7.42
N TYR A 168 6.22 4.93 -8.32
CA TYR A 168 5.93 4.87 -9.75
C TYR A 168 6.24 3.49 -10.31
N LEU A 169 5.40 3.07 -11.25
CA LEU A 169 5.61 1.91 -12.10
C LEU A 169 6.01 2.43 -13.49
N GLY A 170 7.17 2.03 -13.98
CA GLY A 170 7.73 2.51 -15.24
C GLY A 170 8.06 1.39 -16.21
N ASP A 171 8.31 1.73 -17.47
CA ASP A 171 8.69 0.80 -18.54
C ASP A 171 10.19 0.44 -18.55
N HIS A 172 11.01 1.12 -17.73
CA HIS A 172 12.46 0.93 -17.66
C HIS A 172 12.92 0.66 -16.21
N PRO A 173 13.92 -0.25 -16.01
CA PRO A 173 14.44 -0.58 -14.67
C PRO A 173 15.11 0.59 -13.95
N GLU A 174 15.69 1.54 -14.69
CA GLU A 174 16.23 2.78 -14.15
C GLU A 174 15.17 3.86 -14.21
N TYR A 175 14.67 4.24 -13.05
CA TYR A 175 13.58 5.20 -12.91
C TYR A 175 13.79 6.49 -13.73
N GLY A 176 15.00 7.05 -13.73
CA GLY A 176 15.32 8.27 -14.48
C GLY A 176 15.28 8.13 -15.99
N ASN A 177 15.20 6.91 -16.51
CA ASN A 177 15.16 6.59 -17.94
C ASN A 177 13.79 6.08 -18.40
N SER A 178 12.78 6.04 -17.54
CA SER A 178 11.42 5.67 -17.94
C SER A 178 10.81 6.75 -18.81
N GLU A 179 10.48 6.39 -20.06
CA GLU A 179 9.75 7.27 -20.98
C GLU A 179 8.29 7.37 -20.56
N HIS A 180 7.75 6.25 -20.06
CA HIS A 180 6.38 6.14 -19.61
C HIS A 180 6.34 5.56 -18.20
N GLN A 181 5.67 6.28 -17.32
CA GLN A 181 5.48 5.86 -15.93
C GLN A 181 4.15 6.37 -15.42
N MET A 182 3.56 5.59 -14.52
CA MET A 182 2.37 5.99 -13.79
C MET A 182 2.63 5.91 -12.28
N ARG A 183 2.04 6.84 -11.55
CA ARG A 183 2.00 6.72 -10.10
C ARG A 183 1.18 5.49 -9.73
N MET A 184 1.72 4.66 -8.85
CA MET A 184 1.07 3.48 -8.30
C MET A 184 0.88 3.66 -6.80
N VAL A 185 -0.31 3.34 -6.33
CA VAL A 185 -0.67 3.35 -4.91
C VAL A 185 -0.97 1.91 -4.50
N ILE A 186 -0.23 1.42 -3.52
CA ILE A 186 -0.41 0.09 -2.92
C ILE A 186 -1.11 0.29 -1.58
N HIS A 187 -2.31 -0.28 -1.41
CA HIS A 187 -3.18 -0.06 -0.26
C HIS A 187 -3.06 -1.09 0.86
N SER A 188 -2.23 -2.12 0.70
CA SER A 188 -1.99 -3.12 1.75
C SER A 188 -0.58 -3.63 1.73
N ALA A 189 -0.19 -4.30 2.81
CA ALA A 189 1.11 -4.89 2.96
C ALA A 189 1.37 -5.98 1.89
N PRO A 190 2.48 -5.90 1.12
CA PRO A 190 2.80 -6.91 0.10
C PRO A 190 3.27 -8.23 0.70
N GLY A 191 3.56 -8.30 2.00
CA GLY A 191 4.03 -9.51 2.68
C GLY A 191 5.46 -9.94 2.34
N GLN A 192 6.09 -9.27 1.39
CA GLN A 192 7.48 -9.48 0.97
C GLN A 192 8.14 -8.17 0.59
N TRP A 193 9.45 -8.10 0.66
CA TRP A 193 10.18 -6.96 0.10
C TRP A 193 10.00 -6.89 -1.41
N LEU A 194 9.62 -5.70 -1.90
CA LEU A 194 9.64 -5.37 -3.31
C LEU A 194 10.78 -4.36 -3.50
N GLU A 195 11.69 -4.62 -4.42
CA GLU A 195 12.89 -3.80 -4.57
C GLU A 195 12.76 -2.77 -5.70
N SER A 196 13.39 -1.62 -5.53
CA SER A 196 13.53 -0.62 -6.59
C SER A 196 14.22 -1.22 -7.82
N GLY A 197 13.69 -0.93 -9.01
CA GLY A 197 14.17 -1.52 -10.26
C GLY A 197 13.74 -2.96 -10.50
N GLN A 198 13.01 -3.58 -9.57
CA GLN A 198 12.47 -4.93 -9.75
C GLN A 198 11.30 -4.91 -10.73
N LYS A 199 11.27 -5.91 -11.62
CA LYS A 199 10.16 -6.11 -12.56
C LYS A 199 9.02 -6.83 -11.86
N VAL A 200 7.85 -6.22 -11.89
CA VAL A 200 6.62 -6.75 -11.29
C VAL A 200 5.49 -6.83 -12.30
N GLU A 201 4.58 -7.75 -12.07
CA GLU A 201 3.26 -7.80 -12.65
C GLU A 201 2.26 -7.33 -11.59
N VAL A 202 1.36 -6.45 -11.97
CA VAL A 202 0.43 -5.79 -11.05
C VAL A 202 -0.96 -5.84 -11.63
N THR A 203 -1.93 -6.32 -10.84
CA THR A 203 -3.35 -6.12 -11.13
C THR A 203 -3.79 -4.82 -10.46
N ALA A 204 -4.23 -3.85 -11.24
CA ALA A 204 -4.53 -2.50 -10.76
C ALA A 204 -5.70 -1.84 -11.48
N VAL A 205 -6.31 -0.86 -10.82
CA VAL A 205 -7.39 -0.01 -11.36
C VAL A 205 -6.87 1.39 -11.60
N VAL A 206 -7.27 2.00 -12.72
CA VAL A 206 -6.92 3.38 -13.04
C VAL A 206 -7.89 4.33 -12.35
N GLN A 207 -7.35 5.35 -11.66
CA GLN A 207 -8.13 6.33 -10.92
C GLN A 207 -7.59 7.74 -11.07
N TYR A 208 -8.47 8.73 -10.88
CA TYR A 208 -8.10 10.14 -10.79
C TYR A 208 -8.16 10.61 -9.33
N GLU A 209 -6.99 10.91 -8.75
CA GLU A 209 -6.88 11.42 -7.38
C GLU A 209 -7.22 12.91 -7.32
N GLN A 210 -8.45 13.22 -6.95
CA GLN A 210 -8.95 14.61 -6.91
C GLN A 210 -8.13 15.53 -5.99
N ARG A 211 -7.60 15.00 -4.87
CA ARG A 211 -6.80 15.80 -3.92
C ARG A 211 -5.45 16.21 -4.49
N GLU A 212 -4.86 15.34 -5.28
CA GLU A 212 -3.53 15.53 -5.85
C GLU A 212 -3.56 15.96 -7.33
N LEU A 213 -4.77 16.03 -7.90
CA LEU A 213 -5.05 16.42 -9.28
C LEU A 213 -4.23 15.62 -10.31
N ARG A 214 -4.13 14.30 -10.13
CA ARG A 214 -3.35 13.42 -10.98
C ARG A 214 -3.97 12.04 -11.17
N TRP A 215 -3.58 11.39 -12.24
CA TRP A 215 -3.89 10.00 -12.52
C TRP A 215 -2.94 9.07 -11.78
N SER A 216 -3.47 7.94 -11.31
CA SER A 216 -2.73 6.88 -10.65
C SER A 216 -3.38 5.53 -10.90
N ILE A 217 -2.60 4.47 -10.72
CA ILE A 217 -3.08 3.10 -10.66
C ILE A 217 -3.11 2.67 -9.20
N HIS A 218 -4.20 2.04 -8.79
CA HIS A 218 -4.42 1.57 -7.43
C HIS A 218 -4.39 0.06 -7.39
N THR A 219 -3.65 -0.52 -6.45
CA THR A 219 -3.48 -1.97 -6.30
C THR A 219 -3.40 -2.36 -4.84
N GLN A 220 -3.49 -3.64 -4.59
CA GLN A 220 -3.24 -4.26 -3.29
C GLN A 220 -1.85 -4.90 -3.25
N GLY A 221 -1.23 -4.95 -2.06
CA GLY A 221 0.09 -5.56 -1.91
C GLY A 221 0.19 -6.98 -2.45
N PRO A 222 -0.75 -7.90 -2.16
CA PRO A 222 -0.74 -9.26 -2.71
C PRO A 222 -0.89 -9.36 -4.24
N GLU A 223 -1.42 -8.32 -4.89
CA GLU A 223 -1.58 -8.25 -6.35
C GLU A 223 -0.30 -7.78 -7.06
N VAL A 224 0.73 -7.39 -6.31
CA VAL A 224 2.04 -7.05 -6.86
C VAL A 224 2.93 -8.29 -6.85
N ARG A 225 3.11 -8.89 -8.00
CA ARG A 225 3.87 -10.14 -8.17
C ARG A 225 5.20 -9.89 -8.84
N VAL A 226 6.27 -10.44 -8.28
CA VAL A 226 7.61 -10.36 -8.89
C VAL A 226 7.67 -11.33 -10.09
N VAL A 227 7.86 -10.78 -11.30
CA VAL A 227 7.90 -11.58 -12.55
C VAL A 227 9.24 -12.28 -12.74
N ARG A 228 10.33 -11.68 -12.25
CA ARG A 228 11.66 -12.25 -12.22
C ARG A 228 12.29 -12.00 -10.88
N THR A 229 12.86 -13.03 -10.28
CA THR A 229 13.91 -12.87 -9.27
C THR A 229 15.13 -12.25 -9.98
N HIS A 230 15.09 -10.94 -10.15
CA HIS A 230 16.29 -10.18 -10.40
C HIS A 230 16.93 -10.03 -9.03
N GLU A 231 18.20 -10.41 -8.92
CA GLU A 231 18.98 -9.94 -7.77
C GLU A 231 18.90 -8.41 -7.81
N PRO A 232 18.37 -7.78 -6.76
CA PRO A 232 18.21 -6.34 -6.76
C PRO A 232 19.59 -5.70 -6.86
N VAL A 233 19.79 -4.89 -7.88
CA VAL A 233 21.05 -4.15 -8.06
C VAL A 233 21.00 -2.92 -7.14
N PRO A 234 21.91 -2.79 -6.17
CA PRO A 234 21.94 -1.64 -5.29
C PRO A 234 22.13 -0.35 -6.10
N THR A 235 21.28 0.65 -5.82
CA THR A 235 21.44 1.98 -6.41
C THR A 235 22.66 2.67 -5.80
N THR A 236 23.62 3.07 -6.62
CA THR A 236 24.78 3.81 -6.12
C THR A 236 24.39 5.21 -5.67
N ILE A 237 24.68 5.54 -4.42
CA ILE A 237 24.49 6.88 -3.84
C ILE A 237 25.85 7.53 -3.57
N GLY A 238 25.92 8.83 -3.78
CA GLY A 238 27.15 9.61 -3.54
C GLY A 238 27.00 10.55 -2.36
N TRP A 239 28.11 10.86 -1.68
CA TRP A 239 28.16 11.80 -0.57
C TRP A 239 27.70 13.21 -0.97
N SER A 240 27.92 13.62 -2.20
CA SER A 240 27.47 14.92 -2.74
C SER A 240 25.95 15.09 -2.74
N ASN A 241 25.20 13.99 -2.71
CA ASN A 241 23.74 13.97 -2.75
C ASN A 241 23.11 13.64 -1.39
N TYR A 242 23.87 13.76 -0.30
CA TYR A 242 23.44 13.39 1.05
C TYR A 242 22.07 13.99 1.46
N GLU A 243 21.81 15.25 1.10
CA GLU A 243 20.55 15.94 1.41
C GLU A 243 19.34 15.32 0.69
N SER A 244 19.54 14.68 -0.45
CA SER A 244 18.51 14.05 -1.25
C SER A 244 18.29 12.56 -0.93
N TRP A 245 19.01 11.97 0.01
CA TRP A 245 18.91 10.55 0.35
C TRP A 245 17.54 10.15 0.91
N SER A 246 16.72 11.10 1.36
CA SER A 246 15.34 10.84 1.77
C SER A 246 14.50 10.18 0.66
N PHE A 247 14.81 10.44 -0.61
CA PHE A 247 14.16 9.80 -1.74
C PHE A 247 14.59 8.33 -1.93
N SER A 248 15.74 7.95 -1.36
CA SER A 248 16.28 6.58 -1.39
C SER A 248 16.05 5.81 -0.09
N SER A 249 15.28 6.37 0.85
CA SER A 249 14.92 5.66 2.09
C SER A 249 14.25 4.33 1.77
N ASP A 250 14.62 3.28 2.51
CA ASP A 250 14.22 1.88 2.33
C ASP A 250 14.71 1.20 1.04
N ASN A 251 15.37 1.92 0.14
CA ASN A 251 15.98 1.31 -1.03
C ASN A 251 17.27 0.57 -0.68
N LEU A 252 17.56 -0.45 -1.47
CA LEU A 252 18.88 -1.08 -1.47
C LEU A 252 19.86 -0.13 -2.15
N VAL A 253 20.89 0.27 -1.42
CA VAL A 253 21.88 1.25 -1.89
C VAL A 253 23.29 0.72 -1.81
N LYS A 254 24.17 1.33 -2.58
CA LYS A 254 25.61 1.11 -2.55
C LYS A 254 26.32 2.43 -2.28
N LEU A 255 27.17 2.47 -1.28
CA LEU A 255 27.94 3.63 -0.86
C LEU A 255 29.41 3.26 -0.73
N VAL A 256 30.30 4.12 -1.21
CA VAL A 256 31.75 3.99 -1.00
C VAL A 256 32.22 4.99 0.06
N GLY A 257 32.99 4.53 1.03
CA GLY A 257 33.55 5.38 2.07
C GLY A 257 34.52 4.64 2.99
N GLU A 258 35.19 5.38 3.88
CA GLU A 258 36.12 4.84 4.86
C GLU A 258 35.38 4.32 6.09
N ILE A 259 35.74 3.14 6.56
CA ILE A 259 35.17 2.58 7.78
C ILE A 259 35.81 3.19 8.99
N SER A 260 34.98 3.75 9.89
CA SER A 260 35.42 4.33 11.16
C SER A 260 34.47 3.92 12.29
N GLY A 261 34.90 2.99 13.13
CA GLY A 261 34.04 2.33 14.11
C GLY A 261 32.86 1.62 13.45
N ASP A 262 31.64 1.92 13.94
CA ASP A 262 30.39 1.39 13.38
C ASP A 262 29.81 2.31 12.28
N ASN A 263 30.62 3.16 11.67
CA ASN A 263 30.18 4.09 10.65
C ASN A 263 31.03 3.97 9.39
N VAL A 264 30.46 4.49 8.29
CA VAL A 264 31.17 4.84 7.08
C VAL A 264 31.22 6.34 7.00
N ILE A 265 32.39 6.90 6.72
CA ILE A 265 32.60 8.34 6.63
C ILE A 265 32.96 8.74 5.20
N SER A 266 32.63 9.98 4.84
CA SER A 266 33.07 10.60 3.60
C SER A 266 34.59 10.86 3.63
N ASP A 267 35.23 11.01 2.46
CA ASP A 267 36.67 11.22 2.32
C ASP A 267 37.16 12.47 3.08
N ASP A 268 36.32 13.49 3.22
CA ASP A 268 36.63 14.71 3.99
C ASP A 268 36.28 14.57 5.49
N GLY A 269 35.69 13.44 5.92
CA GLY A 269 35.33 13.18 7.30
C GLY A 269 34.14 14.01 7.82
N THR A 270 33.44 14.76 6.95
CA THR A 270 32.35 15.67 7.37
C THR A 270 31.01 14.97 7.51
N LEU A 271 30.79 13.92 6.74
CA LEU A 271 29.54 13.13 6.73
C LEU A 271 29.81 11.72 7.24
N ALA A 272 28.84 11.18 7.94
CA ALA A 272 28.89 9.81 8.47
C ALA A 272 27.53 9.10 8.27
N VAL A 273 27.62 7.80 8.02
CA VAL A 273 26.48 6.88 7.92
C VAL A 273 26.72 5.71 8.86
N CYS A 274 25.78 5.39 9.72
CA CYS A 274 25.95 4.25 10.61
C CYS A 274 25.72 2.91 9.87
N LEU A 275 26.46 1.89 10.27
CA LEU A 275 26.24 0.52 9.79
C LEU A 275 25.42 -0.25 10.82
N LEU A 276 24.40 -0.95 10.35
CA LEU A 276 23.58 -1.86 11.14
C LEU A 276 23.83 -3.28 10.64
N ASN A 277 23.84 -4.24 11.53
CA ASN A 277 24.00 -5.67 11.23
C ASN A 277 25.29 -6.04 10.44
N ALA A 278 26.28 -5.17 10.45
CA ALA A 278 27.54 -5.36 9.69
C ALA A 278 28.46 -6.44 10.27
N GLY A 279 28.13 -7.04 11.41
CA GLY A 279 28.98 -8.02 12.10
C GLY A 279 30.22 -7.37 12.73
N ASP A 280 31.29 -8.15 12.86
CA ASP A 280 32.58 -7.64 13.37
C ASP A 280 33.39 -7.01 12.25
N ILE A 281 33.42 -5.69 12.22
CA ILE A 281 34.14 -4.88 11.23
C ILE A 281 35.42 -4.22 11.77
N SER A 282 35.84 -4.59 12.99
CA SER A 282 37.03 -3.99 13.64
C SER A 282 38.32 -4.15 12.82
N GLY A 283 38.42 -5.20 12.01
CA GLY A 283 39.55 -5.42 11.10
C GLY A 283 39.55 -4.55 9.85
N LEU A 284 38.48 -3.77 9.63
CA LEU A 284 38.34 -2.91 8.44
C LEU A 284 38.54 -1.43 8.74
N GLU A 285 38.87 -1.08 9.98
CA GLU A 285 39.11 0.31 10.41
C GLU A 285 40.11 1.05 9.50
N GLY A 286 39.75 2.23 9.05
CA GLY A 286 40.56 3.07 8.16
C GLY A 286 40.65 2.56 6.72
N GLN A 287 39.89 1.55 6.34
CA GLN A 287 39.85 1.04 4.96
C GLN A 287 38.65 1.62 4.20
N THR A 288 38.90 2.07 2.98
CA THR A 288 37.84 2.48 2.07
C THR A 288 37.19 1.23 1.44
N LYS A 289 35.88 1.07 1.64
CA LYS A 289 35.10 -0.09 1.20
C LYS A 289 33.86 0.35 0.42
N SER A 290 33.35 -0.58 -0.35
CA SER A 290 32.05 -0.50 -0.96
C SER A 290 31.06 -1.18 -0.03
N ILE A 291 30.05 -0.47 0.44
CA ILE A 291 29.03 -0.92 1.38
C ILE A 291 27.70 -0.98 0.65
N SER A 292 27.07 -2.14 0.68
CA SER A 292 25.73 -2.33 0.14
C SER A 292 24.78 -2.75 1.25
N GLY A 293 23.58 -2.19 1.22
CA GLY A 293 22.56 -2.48 2.23
C GLY A 293 21.36 -1.56 2.09
N ARG A 294 20.42 -1.70 3.00
CA ARG A 294 19.18 -0.92 2.98
C ARG A 294 19.36 0.40 3.72
N LEU A 295 19.09 1.50 3.04
CA LEU A 295 19.22 2.84 3.61
C LEU A 295 18.02 3.15 4.51
N SER A 296 18.25 3.57 5.73
CA SER A 296 17.21 3.96 6.68
C SER A 296 17.62 5.17 7.52
N TRP A 297 16.64 5.99 7.93
CA TRP A 297 16.91 7.10 8.84
C TRP A 297 16.77 6.66 10.30
N SER A 298 17.81 6.81 11.08
CA SER A 298 17.78 6.56 12.52
C SER A 298 17.39 7.84 13.27
N SER A 299 16.14 7.95 13.69
CA SER A 299 15.66 9.11 14.48
C SER A 299 16.36 9.24 15.84
N SER A 300 16.77 8.11 16.43
CA SER A 300 17.48 8.10 17.71
C SER A 300 18.93 8.62 17.62
N LYS A 301 19.59 8.40 16.48
CA LYS A 301 20.96 8.86 16.22
C LYS A 301 20.99 10.17 15.42
N GLY A 302 19.89 10.53 14.74
CA GLY A 302 19.80 11.71 13.88
C GLY A 302 20.69 11.61 12.62
N ILE A 303 20.97 10.38 12.14
CA ILE A 303 21.82 10.13 10.97
C ILE A 303 21.22 9.02 10.10
N TRP A 304 21.63 8.97 8.84
CA TRP A 304 21.37 7.84 7.96
C TRP A 304 22.13 6.60 8.41
N CYS A 305 21.55 5.44 8.24
CA CYS A 305 22.16 4.14 8.49
C CYS A 305 21.97 3.23 7.27
N ILE A 306 22.95 2.37 7.02
CA ILE A 306 22.85 1.30 6.05
C ILE A 306 22.74 -0.01 6.84
N ASP A 307 21.62 -0.71 6.67
CA ASP A 307 21.42 -2.05 7.19
C ASP A 307 22.06 -3.05 6.23
N VAL A 308 23.22 -3.57 6.63
CA VAL A 308 24.01 -4.49 5.82
C VAL A 308 23.42 -5.88 5.94
N ASP A 309 22.66 -6.31 4.95
CA ASP A 309 22.07 -7.65 4.93
C ASP A 309 23.13 -8.71 4.62
N SER A 310 23.42 -9.52 5.62
CA SER A 310 24.38 -10.64 5.50
C SER A 310 23.84 -11.82 4.68
N LYS A 311 22.58 -11.80 4.25
CA LYS A 311 21.94 -12.90 3.52
C LYS A 311 21.97 -12.76 2.00
N THR A 312 22.22 -11.55 1.53
CA THR A 312 22.45 -11.27 0.11
C THR A 312 23.94 -10.98 -0.10
N ASP A 313 24.45 -10.99 -1.33
CA ASP A 313 25.80 -10.49 -1.65
C ASP A 313 25.98 -9.00 -1.36
N SER A 314 24.99 -8.39 -0.72
CA SER A 314 25.03 -7.10 -0.10
C SER A 314 25.89 -7.23 1.15
N GLY A 315 26.98 -6.54 1.18
CA GLY A 315 27.91 -6.64 2.26
C GLY A 315 28.95 -5.54 2.13
N ILE A 316 29.98 -5.70 2.89
CA ILE A 316 31.15 -4.85 2.82
C ILE A 316 32.15 -5.56 1.91
N SER A 317 32.48 -4.95 0.79
CA SER A 317 33.39 -5.52 -0.22
C SER A 317 34.53 -4.56 -0.59
N ASP A 318 35.58 -5.12 -1.19
CA ASP A 318 36.62 -4.33 -1.79
C ASP A 318 36.10 -3.57 -3.01
N ILE A 319 36.65 -2.41 -3.28
CA ILE A 319 36.34 -1.62 -4.46
C ILE A 319 36.87 -2.35 -5.69
N THR A 320 36.01 -2.99 -6.48
CA THR A 320 36.43 -3.87 -7.58
C THR A 320 36.04 -3.39 -8.97
N GLY A 321 35.25 -2.35 -9.11
CA GLY A 321 34.72 -1.89 -10.40
C GLY A 321 35.17 -0.49 -10.82
N ALA A 322 35.23 -0.24 -12.13
CA ALA A 322 35.50 1.09 -12.67
C ALA A 322 34.44 2.14 -12.25
N GLU A 323 33.19 1.67 -12.03
CA GLU A 323 32.11 2.52 -11.53
C GLU A 323 32.32 2.96 -10.08
N ASP A 324 32.84 2.08 -9.21
CA ASP A 324 33.17 2.41 -7.83
C ASP A 324 34.31 3.43 -7.76
N LEU A 325 35.30 3.31 -8.63
CA LEU A 325 36.40 4.27 -8.79
C LEU A 325 35.91 5.62 -9.34
N LEU A 326 34.94 5.61 -10.29
CA LEU A 326 34.35 6.84 -10.82
C LEU A 326 33.51 7.57 -9.77
N ASN A 327 32.80 6.82 -8.91
CA ASN A 327 32.02 7.39 -7.81
C ASN A 327 32.92 7.95 -6.71
N GLN A 328 34.06 7.31 -6.43
CA GLN A 328 35.08 7.84 -5.54
C GLN A 328 35.69 9.15 -6.09
N LEU A 329 35.98 9.19 -7.39
CA LEU A 329 36.50 10.39 -8.07
C LEU A 329 35.46 11.51 -8.17
N ALA A 330 34.19 11.19 -8.34
CA ALA A 330 33.08 12.16 -8.37
C ALA A 330 32.74 12.74 -6.98
N SER A 331 33.14 12.07 -5.91
CA SER A 331 32.96 12.54 -4.53
C SER A 331 34.14 13.40 -4.03
N ASP A 332 35.23 13.48 -4.80
CA ASP A 332 36.41 14.34 -4.46
C ASP A 332 36.21 15.76 -5.04
N PRO A 333 35.82 16.76 -4.21
CA PRO A 333 35.67 18.16 -4.67
C PRO A 333 36.99 18.85 -5.03
N SER A 334 38.12 18.18 -4.86
CA SER A 334 39.44 18.73 -5.14
C SER A 334 39.93 18.48 -6.58
N GLN A 335 39.17 17.74 -7.40
CA GLN A 335 39.50 17.52 -8.80
C GLN A 335 38.78 18.53 -9.70
N PRO A 336 39.48 19.24 -10.63
CA PRO A 336 38.91 20.31 -11.46
C PRO A 336 37.95 19.81 -12.53
#